data_af0781d2b4555502df5f2cd8694b983a
#
_entry.id   af0781d2b4555502df5f2cd8694b983a
#
_cell.length_a   1.000
_cell.length_b   1.000
_cell.length_c   1.000
_cell.angle_alpha   90.00
_cell.angle_beta   90.00
_cell.angle_gamma   90.00
#
_symmetry.space_group_name_H-M   'P 1'
#
loop_
_entity.id
_entity.type
_entity.pdbx_description
1 polymer ?
#
loop_
_entity_poly.entity_id
_entity_poly.type
_entity_poly.pdbx_seq_one_letter_code
_entity_poly.pdbx_strand_id
1 'polypeptide(L)'
;MNLITLLNKPSVNAIITGVIMYILIRLSNMGEPVLGSILSSVPIGLLGLLAINGDTTRHTYISTAVVVNSIIVVMWIFLYMISKKKFKKVHILHALLIWTVLCGGYYILKKSRILRKL
;
A
#
# COMPACT_ATOMS: atom_id res chain seq x y z
N MET A 1 6.95 -23.29 -15.96
CA MET A 1 6.38 -22.66 -14.77
C MET A 1 6.00 -21.22 -15.15
N ASN A 2 4.72 -20.88 -15.02
CA ASN A 2 4.31 -19.54 -15.41
C ASN A 2 4.43 -18.55 -14.24
N LEU A 3 4.28 -17.26 -14.53
CA LEU A 3 4.44 -16.20 -13.56
C LEU A 3 3.44 -16.30 -12.41
N ILE A 4 2.19 -16.68 -12.72
CA ILE A 4 1.14 -16.80 -11.71
C ILE A 4 1.50 -17.89 -10.69
N THR A 5 2.02 -19.02 -11.15
CA THR A 5 2.43 -20.12 -10.27
C THR A 5 3.54 -19.67 -9.31
N LEU A 6 4.50 -18.89 -9.80
CA LEU A 6 5.58 -18.35 -8.97
C LEU A 6 5.06 -17.35 -7.94
N LEU A 7 4.19 -16.44 -8.38
CA LEU A 7 3.66 -15.38 -7.52
C LEU A 7 2.68 -15.90 -6.48
N ASN A 8 2.15 -17.14 -6.66
CA ASN A 8 1.30 -17.76 -5.65
C ASN A 8 2.08 -18.14 -4.39
N LYS A 9 3.40 -18.28 -4.47
CA LYS A 9 4.23 -18.59 -3.31
C LYS A 9 4.51 -17.32 -2.51
N PRO A 10 4.11 -17.25 -1.23
CA PRO A 10 4.30 -16.02 -0.44
C PRO A 10 5.74 -15.55 -0.37
N SER A 11 6.70 -16.46 -0.26
CA SER A 11 8.12 -16.09 -0.18
C SER A 11 8.62 -15.46 -1.48
N VAL A 12 8.26 -16.03 -2.63
CA VAL A 12 8.64 -15.50 -3.95
C VAL A 12 7.98 -14.14 -4.17
N ASN A 13 6.72 -14.04 -3.82
CA ASN A 13 5.95 -12.79 -3.93
C ASN A 13 6.62 -11.67 -3.12
N ALA A 14 7.03 -11.96 -1.89
CA ALA A 14 7.69 -10.99 -1.02
C ALA A 14 9.05 -10.53 -1.58
N ILE A 15 9.82 -11.44 -2.15
CA ILE A 15 11.11 -11.11 -2.75
C ILE A 15 10.92 -10.17 -3.95
N ILE A 16 9.98 -10.50 -4.83
CA ILE A 16 9.69 -9.66 -6.01
C ILE A 16 9.23 -8.27 -5.58
N THR A 17 8.36 -8.18 -4.59
CA THR A 17 7.89 -6.91 -4.05
C THR A 17 9.05 -6.08 -3.50
N GLY A 18 9.97 -6.69 -2.77
CA GLY A 18 11.14 -6.02 -2.22
C GLY A 18 12.07 -5.50 -3.32
N VAL A 19 12.26 -6.28 -4.39
CA VAL A 19 13.08 -5.86 -5.53
C VAL A 19 12.46 -4.64 -6.22
N ILE A 20 11.14 -4.64 -6.42
CA ILE A 20 10.44 -3.50 -7.01
C ILE A 20 10.65 -2.25 -6.16
N MET A 21 10.51 -2.36 -4.85
CA MET A 21 10.73 -1.23 -3.94
C MET A 21 12.16 -0.71 -4.02
N TYR A 22 13.14 -1.60 -4.08
CA TYR A 22 14.55 -1.20 -4.20
C TYR A 22 14.78 -0.41 -5.49
N ILE A 23 14.26 -0.90 -6.61
CA ILE A 23 14.42 -0.27 -7.92
C ILE A 23 13.80 1.14 -7.91
N LEU A 24 12.61 1.30 -7.35
CA LEU A 24 11.94 2.58 -7.37
C LEU A 24 12.63 3.62 -6.47
N ILE A 25 13.19 3.21 -5.35
CA ILE A 25 13.96 4.11 -4.49
C ILE A 25 15.23 4.56 -5.23
N ARG A 26 15.93 3.62 -5.88
CA ARG A 26 17.14 3.94 -6.64
C ARG A 26 16.86 4.92 -7.78
N LEU A 27 15.81 4.67 -8.55
CA LEU A 27 15.44 5.54 -9.67
C LEU A 27 15.12 6.95 -9.18
N SER A 28 14.38 7.08 -8.09
CA SER A 28 14.03 8.38 -7.54
C SER A 28 15.28 9.17 -7.11
N ASN A 29 16.25 8.48 -6.51
CA ASN A 29 17.50 9.11 -6.05
C ASN A 29 18.46 9.41 -7.19
N MET A 30 18.30 8.78 -8.35
CA MET A 30 19.13 9.02 -9.54
C MET A 30 18.61 10.16 -10.41
N GLY A 31 17.69 10.96 -9.92
CA GLY A 31 17.16 12.09 -10.67
C GLY A 31 15.93 11.77 -11.50
N GLU A 32 15.30 10.62 -11.26
CA GLU A 32 14.08 10.20 -11.94
C GLU A 32 12.91 10.04 -10.96
N PRO A 33 12.57 11.12 -10.18
CA PRO A 33 11.49 11.00 -9.20
C PRO A 33 10.10 10.80 -9.83
N VAL A 34 9.90 11.30 -11.06
CA VAL A 34 8.64 11.09 -11.77
C VAL A 34 8.45 9.61 -12.08
N LEU A 35 9.49 8.98 -12.64
CA LEU A 35 9.44 7.55 -12.94
C LEU A 35 9.31 6.72 -11.66
N GLY A 36 10.05 7.08 -10.61
CA GLY A 36 9.95 6.41 -9.31
C GLY A 36 8.53 6.50 -8.75
N SER A 37 7.91 7.67 -8.86
CA SER A 37 6.54 7.87 -8.39
C SER A 37 5.53 7.05 -9.20
N ILE A 38 5.70 6.99 -10.52
CA ILE A 38 4.83 6.18 -11.37
C ILE A 38 4.95 4.70 -10.97
N LEU A 39 6.18 4.22 -10.77
CA LEU A 39 6.40 2.84 -10.36
C LEU A 39 5.84 2.56 -8.97
N SER A 40 5.81 3.57 -8.09
CA SER A 40 5.23 3.40 -6.75
C SER A 40 3.71 3.22 -6.81
N SER A 41 3.07 3.61 -7.91
CA SER A 41 1.65 3.40 -8.10
C SER A 41 1.33 1.98 -8.59
N VAL A 42 2.36 1.18 -8.93
CA VAL A 42 2.15 -0.25 -9.21
C VAL A 42 1.50 -0.87 -7.98
N PRO A 43 0.32 -1.51 -8.15
CA PRO A 43 -0.40 -2.00 -6.98
C PRO A 43 0.24 -3.27 -6.43
N ILE A 44 1.23 -3.10 -5.57
CA ILE A 44 1.94 -4.19 -4.92
C ILE A 44 0.95 -5.11 -4.20
N GLY A 45 -0.12 -4.53 -3.64
CA GLY A 45 -1.18 -5.31 -3.01
C GLY A 45 -1.87 -6.27 -3.96
N LEU A 46 -1.94 -5.96 -5.26
CA LEU A 46 -2.48 -6.90 -6.24
C LEU A 46 -1.55 -8.10 -6.44
N LEU A 47 -0.23 -7.89 -6.36
CA LEU A 47 0.71 -8.99 -6.40
C LEU A 47 0.51 -9.91 -5.19
N GLY A 48 0.31 -9.33 -4.01
CA GLY A 48 0.02 -10.10 -2.81
C GLY A 48 -1.27 -10.88 -2.92
N LEU A 49 -2.26 -10.33 -3.63
CA LEU A 49 -3.55 -11.00 -3.82
C LEU A 49 -3.40 -12.34 -4.53
N LEU A 50 -2.40 -12.49 -5.41
CA LEU A 50 -2.14 -13.76 -6.09
C LEU A 50 -1.75 -14.88 -5.13
N ALA A 51 -1.19 -14.54 -3.97
CA ALA A 51 -0.77 -15.52 -2.96
C ALA A 51 -1.85 -15.81 -1.92
N ILE A 52 -3.02 -15.17 -2.03
CA ILE A 52 -4.11 -15.35 -1.07
C ILE A 52 -5.07 -16.41 -1.61
N ASN A 53 -5.40 -17.37 -0.76
CA ASN A 53 -6.27 -18.49 -1.11
C ASN A 53 -7.69 -18.26 -0.58
N GLY A 54 -8.68 -18.73 -1.35
CA GLY A 54 -10.08 -18.66 -0.97
C GLY A 54 -10.77 -17.40 -1.48
N ASP A 55 -11.96 -17.59 -2.07
CA ASP A 55 -12.69 -16.50 -2.70
C ASP A 55 -13.21 -15.47 -1.68
N THR A 56 -13.69 -15.95 -0.53
CA THR A 56 -14.17 -15.07 0.54
C THR A 56 -13.03 -14.21 1.08
N THR A 57 -11.85 -14.82 1.28
CA THR A 57 -10.67 -14.10 1.76
C THR A 57 -10.22 -13.05 0.76
N ARG A 58 -10.20 -13.39 -0.53
CA ARG A 58 -9.85 -12.44 -1.59
C ARG A 58 -10.83 -11.27 -1.64
N HIS A 59 -12.13 -11.56 -1.54
CA HIS A 59 -13.14 -10.51 -1.56
C HIS A 59 -12.97 -9.55 -0.38
N THR A 60 -12.73 -10.07 0.81
CA THR A 60 -12.48 -9.26 2.01
C THR A 60 -11.22 -8.42 1.83
N TYR A 61 -10.16 -9.01 1.26
CA TYR A 61 -8.91 -8.29 0.98
C TYR A 61 -9.17 -7.13 0.01
N ILE A 62 -9.88 -7.37 -1.07
CA ILE A 62 -10.15 -6.35 -2.09
C ILE A 62 -11.01 -5.22 -1.51
N SER A 63 -12.08 -5.55 -0.78
CA SER A 63 -12.95 -4.52 -0.21
C SER A 63 -12.24 -3.69 0.85
N THR A 64 -11.36 -4.30 1.65
CA THR A 64 -10.56 -3.58 2.62
C THR A 64 -9.54 -2.67 1.91
N ALA A 65 -8.96 -3.16 0.81
CA ALA A 65 -7.99 -2.39 0.04
C ALA A 65 -8.59 -1.10 -0.52
N VAL A 66 -9.87 -1.12 -0.91
CA VAL A 66 -10.55 0.09 -1.38
C VAL A 66 -10.53 1.17 -0.30
N VAL A 67 -10.86 0.81 0.94
CA VAL A 67 -10.87 1.77 2.04
C VAL A 67 -9.46 2.25 2.38
N VAL A 68 -8.52 1.33 2.50
CA VAL A 68 -7.13 1.66 2.88
C VAL A 68 -6.48 2.53 1.81
N ASN A 69 -6.68 2.22 0.53
CA ASN A 69 -6.12 3.03 -0.55
C ASN A 69 -6.74 4.42 -0.62
N SER A 70 -8.02 4.55 -0.25
CA SER A 70 -8.64 5.87 -0.14
C SER A 70 -7.96 6.72 0.93
N ILE A 71 -7.61 6.12 2.06
CA ILE A 71 -6.86 6.79 3.13
C ILE A 71 -5.48 7.21 2.60
N ILE A 72 -4.81 6.34 1.87
CA ILE A 72 -3.50 6.64 1.28
C ILE A 72 -3.57 7.84 0.35
N VAL A 73 -4.60 7.93 -0.49
CA VAL A 73 -4.77 9.07 -1.40
C VAL A 73 -4.89 10.38 -0.62
N VAL A 74 -5.68 10.39 0.46
CA VAL A 74 -5.82 11.57 1.31
C VAL A 74 -4.46 11.96 1.92
N MET A 75 -3.68 10.97 2.35
CA MET A 75 -2.34 11.21 2.89
C MET A 75 -1.41 11.85 1.86
N TRP A 76 -1.45 11.38 0.60
CA TRP A 76 -0.65 11.97 -0.47
C TRP A 76 -1.03 13.43 -0.75
N ILE A 77 -2.32 13.74 -0.74
CA ILE A 77 -2.81 15.11 -0.93
C ILE A 77 -2.28 16.01 0.20
N PHE A 78 -2.36 15.52 1.44
CA PHE A 78 -1.85 16.26 2.60
C PHE A 78 -0.36 16.55 2.47
N LEU A 79 0.44 15.53 2.11
CA LEU A 79 1.88 15.70 1.91
C LEU A 79 2.19 16.65 0.76
N TYR A 80 1.41 16.61 -0.30
CA TYR A 80 1.58 17.52 -1.42
C TYR A 80 1.36 18.98 -0.99
N MET A 81 0.35 19.23 -0.20
CA MET A 81 0.07 20.57 0.29
C MET A 81 1.18 21.09 1.19
N ILE A 82 1.73 20.23 2.06
CA ILE A 82 2.84 20.61 2.93
C ILE A 82 4.12 20.84 2.11
N SER A 83 4.36 20.02 1.08
CA SER A 83 5.59 20.09 0.29
C SER A 83 5.75 21.42 -0.45
N LYS A 84 4.67 22.14 -0.66
CA LYS A 84 4.72 23.47 -1.28
C LYS A 84 5.27 24.56 -0.35
N LYS A 85 5.29 24.29 0.97
CA LYS A 85 5.74 25.27 1.97
C LYS A 85 7.08 24.85 2.55
N LYS A 86 7.08 24.24 3.72
CA LYS A 86 8.30 23.77 4.39
C LYS A 86 8.16 22.29 4.69
N PHE A 87 8.65 21.45 3.77
CA PHE A 87 8.57 20.01 3.94
C PHE A 87 9.80 19.50 4.69
N LYS A 88 9.57 18.71 5.73
CA LYS A 88 10.61 18.02 6.49
C LYS A 88 10.31 16.53 6.50
N LYS A 89 11.35 15.71 6.60
CA LYS A 89 11.17 14.25 6.65
C LYS A 89 10.27 13.80 7.79
N VAL A 90 10.21 14.57 8.89
CA VAL A 90 9.36 14.25 10.02
C VAL A 90 7.87 14.23 9.63
N HIS A 91 7.47 15.00 8.62
CA HIS A 91 6.09 15.00 8.15
C HIS A 91 5.71 13.65 7.57
N ILE A 92 6.66 12.92 6.96
CA ILE A 92 6.43 11.57 6.46
C ILE A 92 6.11 10.63 7.62
N LEU A 93 6.86 10.75 8.72
CA LEU A 93 6.62 9.94 9.91
C LEU A 93 5.27 10.24 10.53
N HIS A 94 4.88 11.52 10.58
CA HIS A 94 3.54 11.91 11.08
C HIS A 94 2.45 11.32 10.21
N ALA A 95 2.62 11.35 8.88
CA ALA A 95 1.65 10.77 7.95
C ALA A 95 1.52 9.26 8.15
N LEU A 96 2.66 8.57 8.33
CA LEU A 96 2.65 7.13 8.60
C LEU A 96 1.96 6.81 9.92
N LEU A 97 2.18 7.63 10.94
CA LEU A 97 1.54 7.44 12.24
C LEU A 97 0.02 7.60 12.13
N ILE A 98 -0.43 8.65 11.45
CA ILE A 98 -1.86 8.89 11.23
C ILE A 98 -2.47 7.75 10.45
N TRP A 99 -1.81 7.30 9.38
CA TRP A 99 -2.26 6.15 8.59
C TRP A 99 -2.40 4.90 9.46
N THR A 100 -1.38 4.64 10.30
CA THR A 100 -1.39 3.48 11.18
C THR A 100 -2.57 3.52 12.14
N VAL A 101 -2.83 4.69 12.76
CA VAL A 101 -3.95 4.86 13.68
C VAL A 101 -5.29 4.66 12.97
N LEU A 102 -5.44 5.26 11.78
CA LEU A 102 -6.70 5.15 11.02
C LEU A 102 -6.93 3.71 10.57
N CYS A 103 -5.91 3.04 10.06
CA CYS A 103 -6.04 1.65 9.60
C CYS A 103 -6.26 0.70 10.77
N GLY A 104 -5.57 0.92 11.91
CA GLY A 104 -5.78 0.15 13.12
C GLY A 104 -7.19 0.30 13.67
N GLY A 105 -7.69 1.55 13.68
CA GLY A 105 -9.06 1.82 14.07
C GLY A 105 -10.06 1.15 13.15
N TYR A 106 -9.84 1.24 11.85
CA TYR A 106 -10.67 0.55 10.86
C TYR A 106 -10.68 -0.96 11.08
N TYR A 107 -9.50 -1.54 11.35
CA TYR A 107 -9.38 -2.97 11.61
C TYR A 107 -10.22 -3.38 12.83
N ILE A 108 -10.13 -2.62 13.91
CA ILE A 108 -10.88 -2.91 15.14
C ILE A 108 -12.39 -2.82 14.87
N LEU A 109 -12.82 -1.77 14.18
CA LEU A 109 -14.23 -1.59 13.85
C LEU A 109 -14.74 -2.68 12.91
N LYS A 110 -13.91 -3.12 11.96
CA LYS A 110 -14.29 -4.19 11.02
C LYS A 110 -14.43 -5.52 11.73
N LYS A 111 -13.57 -5.79 12.72
CA LYS A 111 -13.64 -7.01 13.52
C LYS A 111 -14.78 -6.96 14.51
N SER A 112 -15.17 -5.77 15.00
CA SER A 112 -16.36 -5.63 15.82
C SER A 112 -17.59 -5.82 14.95
N ARG A 113 -18.70 -6.19 15.57
CA ARG A 113 -19.95 -6.45 14.81
C ARG A 113 -20.57 -5.18 14.24
N ILE A 114 -20.04 -4.01 14.57
CA ILE A 114 -20.62 -2.73 14.15
C ILE A 114 -20.53 -2.56 12.64
N LEU A 115 -19.33 -2.74 12.06
CA LEU A 115 -19.14 -2.59 10.62
C LEU A 115 -19.59 -3.82 9.82
N ARG A 116 -19.69 -4.98 10.46
CA ARG A 116 -20.18 -6.19 9.77
C ARG A 116 -21.63 -6.07 9.32
N LYS A 117 -22.41 -5.23 9.99
CA LYS A 117 -23.81 -5.00 9.65
C LYS A 117 -23.97 -3.98 8.52
N LEU A 118 -22.89 -3.33 8.14
CA LEU A 118 -22.89 -2.38 7.04
C LEU A 118 -22.48 -3.07 5.75
#